data_088316b5c59facb7efdc944ca05a41d4
#
_entry.id   088316b5c59facb7efdc944ca05a41d4
#
_cell.length_a   1.000
_cell.length_b   1.000
_cell.length_c   1.000
_cell.angle_alpha   90.00
_cell.angle_beta   90.00
_cell.angle_gamma   90.00
#
_symmetry.space_group_name_H-M   'P 1'
#
loop_
_entity.id
_entity.type
_entity.pdbx_description
1 polymer ?
#
loop_
_entity_poly.entity_id
_entity_poly.type
_entity_poly.pdbx_seq_one_letter_code
_entity_poly.pdbx_strand_id
1 'polypeptide(L)'
;SVIYLAVINGQSDIDNAVKYNLELNRKNVNKGEVTTLTANLKILKNYYVYSSHPEKSLSPSYIEWEDSSYFGAVGILQEPKPKTKYDPMFEMDIGYHTGNIQFKQDLKLGDKVKPGSYSMNGTFVYQACDPTKCIPHWDDFTIQLTIDEGEPQAGFILPVQTDFGVVGKTPIAASAVEELDEVIEEGMLSFILFAIGMGFLALLTPCVFPMI
;
A
#
# COMPACT_ATOMS: atom_id res chain seq x y z
N SER A 1 10.99 8.20 26.83
CA SER A 1 9.80 7.83 26.03
C SER A 1 9.13 9.09 25.54
N VAL A 2 9.41 9.50 24.33
CA VAL A 2 8.68 10.61 23.69
C VAL A 2 7.71 9.96 22.71
N ILE A 3 6.44 9.92 23.11
CA ILE A 3 5.33 9.54 22.26
C ILE A 3 5.05 10.74 21.36
N TYR A 4 5.38 10.65 20.07
CA TYR A 4 4.88 11.60 19.08
C TYR A 4 3.43 11.24 18.78
N LEU A 5 2.50 11.95 19.41
CA LEU A 5 1.12 12.00 18.98
C LEU A 5 1.06 12.86 17.71
N ALA A 6 0.82 12.23 16.57
CA ALA A 6 0.31 12.96 15.43
C ALA A 6 -1.11 13.41 15.78
N VAL A 7 -1.30 14.69 16.06
CA VAL A 7 -2.62 15.29 16.26
C VAL A 7 -3.13 15.70 14.89
N ILE A 8 -4.14 14.98 14.40
CA ILE A 8 -4.85 15.33 13.17
C ILE A 8 -6.14 16.04 13.54
N ASN A 9 -6.29 17.28 13.08
CA ASN A 9 -7.54 18.04 13.15
C ASN A 9 -8.34 17.85 11.87
N GLY A 10 -9.44 17.10 11.92
CA GLY A 10 -10.36 16.91 10.82
C GLY A 10 -11.80 16.75 11.30
N GLN A 11 -12.72 17.46 10.70
CA GLN A 11 -14.05 17.80 11.20
C GLN A 11 -15.17 16.99 10.52
N SER A 12 -15.39 15.76 10.95
CA SER A 12 -16.71 15.10 10.88
C SER A 12 -16.76 13.99 11.92
N ASP A 13 -17.95 13.53 12.30
CA ASP A 13 -18.08 12.42 13.28
C ASP A 13 -17.36 11.16 12.81
N ILE A 14 -17.23 10.95 11.50
CA ILE A 14 -16.48 9.84 10.91
C ILE A 14 -14.97 10.10 10.93
N ASP A 15 -14.48 11.35 10.78
CA ASP A 15 -13.06 11.69 10.85
C ASP A 15 -12.48 11.38 12.23
N ASN A 16 -13.33 11.32 13.26
CA ASN A 16 -12.95 10.90 14.60
C ASN A 16 -13.26 9.44 14.91
N ALA A 17 -13.81 8.68 13.96
CA ALA A 17 -14.23 7.29 14.16
C ALA A 17 -13.06 6.33 14.36
N VAL A 18 -11.90 6.67 13.83
CA VAL A 18 -10.66 5.89 13.95
C VAL A 18 -9.58 6.76 14.56
N LYS A 19 -9.03 6.31 15.68
CA LYS A 19 -7.82 6.90 16.27
C LYS A 19 -6.71 5.88 16.15
N TYR A 20 -5.52 6.32 15.78
CA TYR A 20 -4.39 5.41 15.69
C TYR A 20 -3.08 6.09 16.12
N ASN A 21 -2.09 5.27 16.41
CA ASN A 21 -0.70 5.68 16.55
C ASN A 21 0.21 4.71 15.79
N LEU A 22 1.30 5.24 15.27
CA LEU A 22 2.32 4.51 14.54
C LEU A 22 3.57 4.40 15.40
N GLU A 23 4.14 3.21 15.47
CA GLU A 23 5.38 2.97 16.21
C GLU A 23 6.25 1.90 15.56
N LEU A 24 7.56 2.11 15.59
CA LEU A 24 8.53 1.09 15.20
C LEU A 24 8.85 0.20 16.41
N ASN A 25 8.94 -1.10 16.18
CA ASN A 25 9.41 -2.04 17.20
C ASN A 25 10.86 -1.74 17.62
N ARG A 26 11.69 -1.24 16.67
CA ARG A 26 13.05 -0.77 16.92
C ARG A 26 13.31 0.49 16.11
N LYS A 27 13.84 1.52 16.79
CA LYS A 27 14.24 2.79 16.17
C LYS A 27 15.71 2.81 15.78
N ASN A 28 16.51 1.97 16.40
CA ASN A 28 17.93 1.78 16.10
C ASN A 28 18.09 0.40 15.46
N VAL A 29 18.59 0.36 14.25
CA VAL A 29 18.73 -0.85 13.44
C VAL A 29 20.02 -0.80 12.64
N ASN A 30 20.59 -1.95 12.32
CA ASN A 30 21.75 -2.03 11.45
C ASN A 30 21.33 -2.13 9.99
N LYS A 31 22.23 -1.78 9.07
CA LYS A 31 22.02 -1.99 7.63
C LYS A 31 21.60 -3.44 7.34
N GLY A 32 20.71 -3.65 6.39
CA GLY A 32 20.21 -4.98 5.99
C GLY A 32 19.25 -5.65 6.98
N GLU A 33 18.99 -5.05 8.15
CA GLU A 33 18.00 -5.56 9.10
C GLU A 33 16.57 -5.17 8.72
N VAL A 34 15.63 -5.81 9.39
CA VAL A 34 14.21 -5.54 9.30
C VAL A 34 13.73 -4.88 10.60
N THR A 35 12.93 -3.85 10.47
CA THR A 35 12.14 -3.27 11.55
C THR A 35 10.66 -3.34 11.17
N THR A 36 9.77 -3.43 12.16
CA THR A 36 8.33 -3.52 11.93
C THR A 36 7.65 -2.23 12.37
N LEU A 37 6.94 -1.59 11.46
CA LEU A 37 5.99 -0.54 11.76
C LEU A 37 4.68 -1.17 12.21
N THR A 38 4.17 -0.73 13.35
CA THR A 38 2.86 -1.12 13.88
C THR A 38 1.95 0.10 13.91
N ALA A 39 0.81 0.00 13.25
CA ALA A 39 -0.30 0.92 13.38
C ALA A 39 -1.31 0.34 14.38
N ASN A 40 -1.43 0.94 15.55
CA ASN A 40 -2.41 0.56 16.56
C ASN A 40 -3.68 1.39 16.36
N LEU A 41 -4.75 0.76 15.91
CA LEU A 41 -6.02 1.43 15.63
C LEU A 41 -7.03 1.19 16.76
N LYS A 42 -7.73 2.24 17.11
CA LYS A 42 -8.94 2.21 17.96
C LYS A 42 -10.13 2.71 17.14
N ILE A 43 -10.95 1.76 16.69
CA ILE A 43 -12.15 2.03 15.90
C ILE A 43 -13.32 2.17 16.85
N LEU A 44 -14.04 3.28 16.78
CA LEU A 44 -15.19 3.55 17.64
C LEU A 44 -16.36 2.58 17.34
N LYS A 45 -17.26 2.45 18.31
CA LYS A 45 -18.45 1.60 18.18
C LYS A 45 -19.28 2.05 16.96
N ASN A 46 -19.82 1.08 16.22
CA ASN A 46 -20.60 1.25 14.99
C ASN A 46 -19.79 1.67 13.74
N TYR A 47 -18.46 1.77 13.86
CA TYR A 47 -17.58 1.99 12.73
C TYR A 47 -16.73 0.76 12.44
N TYR A 48 -16.24 0.68 11.22
CA TYR A 48 -15.32 -0.36 10.77
C TYR A 48 -14.34 0.18 9.74
N VAL A 49 -13.22 -0.52 9.57
CA VAL A 49 -12.19 -0.23 8.59
C VAL A 49 -12.02 -1.48 7.72
N TYR A 50 -11.82 -1.29 6.42
CA TYR A 50 -11.62 -2.42 5.52
C TYR A 50 -10.29 -3.15 5.76
N SER A 51 -10.29 -4.43 5.40
CA SER A 51 -9.11 -5.30 5.37
C SER A 51 -8.00 -4.72 4.48
N SER A 52 -6.76 -5.05 4.80
CA SER A 52 -5.58 -4.74 3.98
C SER A 52 -5.43 -5.66 2.76
N HIS A 53 -6.18 -6.76 2.70
CA HIS A 53 -6.12 -7.72 1.61
C HIS A 53 -6.97 -7.27 0.40
N PRO A 54 -6.36 -7.02 -0.77
CA PRO A 54 -7.08 -6.56 -1.96
C PRO A 54 -8.19 -7.52 -2.40
N GLU A 55 -8.00 -8.82 -2.24
CA GLU A 55 -9.01 -9.84 -2.59
C GLU A 55 -10.22 -9.86 -1.64
N LYS A 56 -10.15 -9.13 -0.52
CA LYS A 56 -11.22 -9.04 0.50
C LYS A 56 -11.76 -7.63 0.65
N SER A 57 -11.30 -6.69 -0.15
CA SER A 57 -11.74 -5.30 -0.03
C SER A 57 -11.58 -4.56 -1.35
N LEU A 58 -12.58 -3.77 -1.69
CA LEU A 58 -12.53 -2.85 -2.83
C LEU A 58 -11.68 -1.61 -2.54
N SER A 59 -11.48 -1.31 -1.27
CA SER A 59 -10.64 -0.21 -0.80
C SER A 59 -9.78 -0.72 0.36
N PRO A 60 -8.75 -1.52 0.06
CA PRO A 60 -7.90 -2.10 1.09
C PRO A 60 -7.16 -1.01 1.87
N SER A 61 -6.91 -1.28 3.16
CA SER A 61 -6.02 -0.44 3.97
C SER A 61 -4.56 -0.73 3.61
N TYR A 62 -3.75 0.30 3.41
CA TYR A 62 -2.33 0.15 3.08
C TYR A 62 -1.51 1.36 3.52
N ILE A 63 -0.19 1.23 3.46
CA ILE A 63 0.74 2.34 3.63
C ILE A 63 1.39 2.62 2.29
N GLU A 64 1.25 3.85 1.82
CA GLU A 64 1.99 4.38 0.69
C GLU A 64 3.26 5.04 1.22
N TRP A 65 4.42 4.58 0.78
CA TRP A 65 5.69 5.11 1.19
C TRP A 65 6.24 6.06 0.14
N GLU A 66 6.80 7.18 0.58
CA GLU A 66 7.61 8.00 -0.30
C GLU A 66 8.84 7.21 -0.76
N ASP A 67 9.29 7.47 -1.99
CA ASP A 67 10.47 6.83 -2.54
C ASP A 67 11.67 6.98 -1.62
N SER A 68 12.27 5.85 -1.28
CA SER A 68 13.39 5.79 -0.37
C SER A 68 14.46 4.85 -0.89
N SER A 69 15.69 5.34 -0.96
CA SER A 69 16.85 4.52 -1.31
C SER A 69 17.42 3.71 -0.14
N TYR A 70 16.89 3.90 1.07
CA TYR A 70 17.45 3.31 2.29
C TYR A 70 16.56 2.27 2.97
N PHE A 71 15.28 2.13 2.59
CA PHE A 71 14.42 1.04 3.04
C PHE A 71 13.42 0.63 1.97
N GLY A 72 12.84 -0.56 2.12
CA GLY A 72 11.71 -1.03 1.31
C GLY A 72 10.69 -1.75 2.19
N ALA A 73 9.41 -1.56 1.90
CA ALA A 73 8.34 -2.31 2.53
C ALA A 73 8.34 -3.77 2.05
N VAL A 74 8.10 -4.71 2.96
CA VAL A 74 8.09 -6.14 2.68
C VAL A 74 6.66 -6.65 2.71
N GLY A 75 6.18 -7.12 1.57
CA GLY A 75 4.81 -7.64 1.44
C GLY A 75 3.72 -6.59 1.65
N ILE A 76 2.50 -7.06 1.84
CA ILE A 76 1.35 -6.21 2.17
C ILE A 76 1.29 -5.92 3.66
N LEU A 77 0.47 -4.95 4.03
CA LEU A 77 0.16 -4.63 5.42
C LEU A 77 -0.49 -5.84 6.11
N GLN A 78 0.19 -6.40 7.12
CA GLN A 78 -0.28 -7.56 7.86
C GLN A 78 -1.39 -7.16 8.83
N GLU A 79 -2.40 -8.00 8.98
CA GLU A 79 -3.56 -7.75 9.82
C GLU A 79 -3.99 -9.00 10.61
N PRO A 80 -4.73 -8.85 11.72
CA PRO A 80 -5.42 -9.96 12.35
C PRO A 80 -6.51 -10.48 11.40
N LYS A 81 -7.00 -11.70 11.64
CA LYS A 81 -8.08 -12.27 10.83
C LYS A 81 -9.27 -11.30 10.75
N PRO A 82 -9.65 -10.79 9.57
CA PRO A 82 -10.77 -9.89 9.43
C PRO A 82 -12.09 -10.61 9.65
N LYS A 83 -13.09 -9.87 10.09
CA LYS A 83 -14.49 -10.27 9.99
C LYS A 83 -14.91 -10.18 8.52
N THR A 84 -15.87 -10.99 8.12
CA THR A 84 -16.41 -10.96 6.77
C THR A 84 -17.91 -10.67 6.79
N LYS A 85 -18.37 -9.95 5.79
CA LYS A 85 -19.79 -9.75 5.49
C LYS A 85 -20.00 -9.77 3.99
N TYR A 86 -21.12 -10.33 3.54
CA TYR A 86 -21.50 -10.24 2.13
C TYR A 86 -21.97 -8.81 1.80
N ASP A 87 -21.43 -8.26 0.74
CA ASP A 87 -21.86 -6.97 0.20
C ASP A 87 -22.67 -7.20 -1.07
N PRO A 88 -23.99 -6.92 -1.06
CA PRO A 88 -24.84 -7.20 -2.22
C PRO A 88 -24.63 -6.24 -3.39
N MET A 89 -24.01 -5.07 -3.18
CA MET A 89 -23.69 -4.11 -4.25
C MET A 89 -22.52 -4.59 -5.10
N PHE A 90 -21.56 -5.27 -4.45
CA PHE A 90 -20.35 -5.76 -5.10
C PHE A 90 -20.36 -7.28 -5.31
N GLU A 91 -21.43 -7.95 -4.86
CA GLU A 91 -21.63 -9.40 -4.97
C GLU A 91 -20.46 -10.23 -4.44
N MET A 92 -19.77 -9.74 -3.39
CA MET A 92 -18.62 -10.40 -2.79
C MET A 92 -18.61 -10.31 -1.27
N ASP A 93 -17.86 -11.21 -0.64
CA ASP A 93 -17.57 -11.13 0.79
C ASP A 93 -16.44 -10.12 1.03
N ILE A 94 -16.73 -9.08 1.82
CA ILE A 94 -15.75 -8.07 2.18
C ILE A 94 -15.22 -8.31 3.58
N GLY A 95 -13.90 -8.14 3.74
CA GLY A 95 -13.19 -8.20 5.02
C GLY A 95 -13.16 -6.83 5.71
N TYR A 96 -13.38 -6.81 7.01
CA TYR A 96 -13.36 -5.59 7.80
C TYR A 96 -12.95 -5.81 9.25
N HIS A 97 -12.55 -4.73 9.91
CA HIS A 97 -12.15 -4.71 11.31
C HIS A 97 -12.97 -3.72 12.13
N THR A 98 -13.13 -4.03 13.43
CA THR A 98 -13.82 -3.19 14.42
C THR A 98 -13.06 -3.22 15.74
N GLY A 99 -13.21 -2.19 16.56
CA GLY A 99 -12.62 -2.12 17.90
C GLY A 99 -11.12 -1.85 17.84
N ASN A 100 -10.33 -2.53 18.67
CA ASN A 100 -8.89 -2.34 18.73
C ASN A 100 -8.21 -3.38 17.85
N ILE A 101 -7.40 -2.92 16.89
CA ILE A 101 -6.63 -3.79 16.00
C ILE A 101 -5.21 -3.25 15.80
N GLN A 102 -4.35 -4.07 15.26
CA GLN A 102 -3.00 -3.71 14.82
C GLN A 102 -2.81 -4.10 13.36
N PHE A 103 -2.37 -3.14 12.56
CA PHE A 103 -1.74 -3.42 11.28
C PHE A 103 -0.22 -3.38 11.44
N LYS A 104 0.50 -4.22 10.71
CA LYS A 104 1.95 -4.31 10.77
C LYS A 104 2.55 -4.32 9.38
N GLN A 105 3.63 -3.58 9.21
CA GLN A 105 4.41 -3.55 7.98
C GLN A 105 5.88 -3.78 8.30
N ASP A 106 6.45 -4.83 7.75
CA ASP A 106 7.89 -5.04 7.84
C ASP A 106 8.62 -4.16 6.84
N LEU A 107 9.71 -3.57 7.29
CA LEU A 107 10.54 -2.65 6.53
C LEU A 107 11.97 -3.18 6.52
N LYS A 108 12.48 -3.55 5.35
CA LYS A 108 13.85 -4.00 5.17
C LYS A 108 14.74 -2.80 4.85
N LEU A 109 15.82 -2.65 5.60
CA LEU A 109 16.82 -1.63 5.34
C LEU A 109 17.79 -2.07 4.25
N GLY A 110 18.26 -1.10 3.47
CA GLY A 110 19.24 -1.35 2.42
C GLY A 110 20.60 -1.79 2.98
N ASP A 111 21.27 -2.70 2.29
CA ASP A 111 22.57 -3.24 2.71
C ASP A 111 23.71 -2.22 2.58
N LYS A 112 23.52 -1.19 1.75
CA LYS A 112 24.55 -0.16 1.42
C LYS A 112 24.24 1.21 2.03
N VAL A 113 23.27 1.29 2.94
CA VAL A 113 22.90 2.54 3.58
C VAL A 113 23.97 2.96 4.58
N LYS A 114 24.30 4.24 4.62
CA LYS A 114 25.25 4.79 5.58
C LYS A 114 24.60 4.91 6.96
N PRO A 115 25.37 4.77 8.04
CA PRO A 115 24.89 5.08 9.37
C PRO A 115 24.44 6.53 9.50
N GLY A 116 23.36 6.76 10.27
CA GLY A 116 22.80 8.10 10.45
C GLY A 116 21.33 8.06 10.83
N SER A 117 20.75 9.24 11.01
CA SER A 117 19.33 9.42 11.29
C SER A 117 18.58 9.70 9.98
N TYR A 118 17.49 9.00 9.78
CA TYR A 118 16.66 9.05 8.58
C TYR A 118 15.20 9.33 8.94
N SER A 119 14.53 10.09 8.08
CA SER A 119 13.08 10.33 8.17
C SER A 119 12.39 9.44 7.15
N MET A 120 11.51 8.56 7.60
CA MET A 120 10.64 7.75 6.76
C MET A 120 9.29 8.46 6.65
N ASN A 121 8.93 8.89 5.45
CA ASN A 121 7.66 9.52 5.16
C ASN A 121 6.73 8.53 4.46
N GLY A 122 5.47 8.62 4.76
CA GLY A 122 4.44 7.82 4.12
C GLY A 122 3.05 8.34 4.44
N THR A 123 2.07 7.77 3.77
CA THR A 123 0.65 8.05 3.94
C THR A 123 -0.06 6.77 4.36
N PHE A 124 -0.75 6.79 5.49
CA PHE A 124 -1.61 5.69 5.88
C PHE A 124 -2.98 5.88 5.22
N VAL A 125 -3.29 5.00 4.30
CA VAL A 125 -4.53 5.02 3.52
C VAL A 125 -5.48 3.96 4.07
N TYR A 126 -6.67 4.39 4.47
CA TYR A 126 -7.72 3.51 4.94
C TYR A 126 -9.11 4.11 4.70
N GLN A 127 -10.13 3.29 4.78
CA GLN A 127 -11.51 3.75 4.68
C GLN A 127 -12.27 3.45 5.95
N ALA A 128 -12.78 4.50 6.60
CA ALA A 128 -13.65 4.41 7.76
C ALA A 128 -15.11 4.39 7.31
N CYS A 129 -15.87 3.40 7.77
CA CYS A 129 -17.27 3.20 7.35
C CYS A 129 -18.20 3.11 8.56
N ASP A 130 -19.42 3.61 8.36
CA ASP A 130 -20.60 3.28 9.18
C ASP A 130 -21.59 2.45 8.34
N PRO A 131 -22.77 2.07 8.84
CA PRO A 131 -23.75 1.31 8.07
C PRO A 131 -24.30 2.01 6.82
N THR A 132 -24.06 3.32 6.65
CA THR A 132 -24.66 4.15 5.60
C THR A 132 -23.67 4.70 4.60
N LYS A 133 -22.42 4.93 5.02
CA LYS A 133 -21.39 5.57 4.19
C LYS A 133 -20.00 5.14 4.59
N CYS A 134 -19.07 5.32 3.67
CA CYS A 134 -17.63 5.16 3.89
C CYS A 134 -16.92 6.46 3.50
N ILE A 135 -15.91 6.83 4.29
CA ILE A 135 -15.05 7.98 4.01
C ILE A 135 -13.61 7.51 3.92
N PRO A 136 -12.93 7.75 2.81
CA PRO A 136 -11.51 7.46 2.67
C PRO A 136 -10.67 8.48 3.43
N HIS A 137 -9.57 8.03 4.00
CA HIS A 137 -8.57 8.81 4.71
C HIS A 137 -7.19 8.60 4.10
N TRP A 138 -6.43 9.69 4.02
CA TRP A 138 -5.03 9.74 3.57
C TRP A 138 -4.26 10.55 4.60
N ASP A 139 -3.67 9.87 5.55
CA ASP A 139 -3.02 10.51 6.69
C ASP A 139 -1.50 10.44 6.55
N ASP A 140 -0.87 11.56 6.24
CA ASP A 140 0.58 11.67 6.10
C ASP A 140 1.26 11.53 7.45
N PHE A 141 2.39 10.83 7.47
CA PHE A 141 3.19 10.66 8.67
C PHE A 141 4.69 10.70 8.39
N THR A 142 5.45 11.02 9.42
CA THR A 142 6.92 10.94 9.42
C THR A 142 7.39 10.18 10.64
N ILE A 143 8.25 9.18 10.44
CA ILE A 143 8.86 8.39 11.50
C ILE A 143 10.37 8.51 11.42
N GLN A 144 11.02 8.73 12.58
CA GLN A 144 12.47 8.79 12.67
C GLN A 144 13.05 7.39 12.93
N LEU A 145 14.10 7.07 12.18
CA LEU A 145 14.86 5.84 12.27
C LEU A 145 16.36 6.18 12.36
N THR A 146 17.10 5.47 13.19
CA THR A 146 18.56 5.56 13.23
C THR A 146 19.17 4.27 12.70
N ILE A 147 20.08 4.39 11.76
CA ILE A 147 20.86 3.27 11.22
C ILE A 147 22.23 3.30 11.87
N ASP A 148 22.57 2.24 12.56
CA ASP A 148 23.84 2.08 13.27
C ASP A 148 24.92 1.42 12.38
N GLU A 149 26.18 1.55 12.78
CA GLU A 149 27.34 0.99 12.04
C GLU A 149 27.51 -0.53 12.21
N GLY A 150 26.69 -1.16 13.04
CA GLY A 150 26.80 -2.58 13.37
C GLY A 150 26.55 -3.51 12.18
N GLU A 151 27.05 -4.74 12.29
CA GLU A 151 26.66 -5.82 11.38
C GLU A 151 25.23 -6.29 11.70
N PRO A 152 24.48 -6.76 10.67
CA PRO A 152 23.11 -7.21 10.88
C PRO A 152 23.04 -8.41 11.81
N GLN A 153 22.15 -8.37 12.78
CA GLN A 153 21.94 -9.44 13.76
C GLN A 153 21.06 -10.54 13.16
N ALA A 154 21.45 -11.80 13.33
CA ALA A 154 20.81 -12.96 12.69
C ALA A 154 19.28 -13.09 12.95
N GLY A 155 18.78 -12.55 14.08
CA GLY A 155 17.35 -12.58 14.41
C GLY A 155 16.50 -11.52 13.68
N PHE A 156 17.12 -10.61 12.94
CA PHE A 156 16.46 -9.48 12.28
C PHE A 156 16.73 -9.41 10.78
N ILE A 157 17.24 -10.49 10.22
CA ILE A 157 17.43 -10.64 8.78
C ILE A 157 16.27 -11.50 8.27
N LEU A 158 15.51 -11.00 7.30
CA LEU A 158 14.56 -11.86 6.58
C LEU A 158 15.36 -12.92 5.82
N PRO A 159 14.94 -14.20 5.87
CA PRO A 159 15.45 -15.17 4.91
C PRO A 159 15.24 -14.59 3.50
N VAL A 160 16.29 -14.65 2.68
CA VAL A 160 16.29 -14.09 1.31
C VAL A 160 15.14 -14.73 0.54
N GLN A 161 14.00 -14.06 0.50
CA GLN A 161 13.02 -14.22 -0.55
C GLN A 161 13.32 -13.16 -1.60
N THR A 162 13.66 -13.59 -2.78
CA THR A 162 14.16 -12.78 -3.90
C THR A 162 13.06 -11.99 -4.62
N ASP A 163 11.98 -11.64 -3.95
CA ASP A 163 10.94 -10.80 -4.54
C ASP A 163 10.80 -9.49 -3.79
N PHE A 164 11.59 -8.51 -4.21
CA PHE A 164 11.31 -7.11 -3.91
C PHE A 164 10.16 -6.64 -4.81
N GLY A 165 8.92 -6.88 -4.38
CA GLY A 165 7.78 -6.18 -4.93
C GLY A 165 7.93 -4.70 -4.61
N VAL A 166 8.23 -3.89 -5.60
CA VAL A 166 8.12 -2.43 -5.52
C VAL A 166 6.65 -2.10 -5.28
N VAL A 167 6.27 -1.95 -4.02
CA VAL A 167 4.93 -1.50 -3.64
C VAL A 167 4.88 0.01 -3.76
N GLY A 168 4.60 0.47 -4.93
CA GLY A 168 4.45 1.89 -5.27
C GLY A 168 3.56 2.13 -6.49
N LYS A 169 2.76 1.13 -6.89
CA LYS A 169 1.66 1.30 -7.85
C LYS A 169 0.62 0.23 -7.59
N THR A 170 -0.66 0.61 -7.56
CA THR A 170 -1.84 -0.27 -7.51
C THR A 170 -1.59 -1.64 -8.14
N PRO A 171 -2.03 -2.76 -7.51
CA PRO A 171 -1.95 -4.07 -8.12
C PRO A 171 -2.94 -4.15 -9.30
N ILE A 172 -2.53 -3.63 -10.44
CA ILE A 172 -3.12 -4.05 -11.71
C ILE A 172 -2.42 -5.36 -12.05
N ALA A 173 -3.18 -6.44 -11.85
CA ALA A 173 -2.94 -7.81 -12.29
C ALA A 173 -1.49 -8.14 -12.73
N ALA A 174 -0.72 -8.74 -11.84
CA ALA A 174 0.63 -9.28 -12.12
C ALA A 174 0.63 -10.35 -13.24
N SER A 175 -0.54 -10.85 -13.65
CA SER A 175 -0.69 -11.77 -14.76
C SER A 175 -0.61 -11.10 -16.15
N ALA A 176 -0.70 -9.77 -16.23
CA ALA A 176 -0.64 -9.08 -17.52
C ALA A 176 0.79 -8.58 -17.88
N VAL A 177 1.72 -8.61 -16.93
CA VAL A 177 3.08 -8.10 -17.16
C VAL A 177 4.02 -9.20 -17.63
N GLU A 178 3.84 -10.45 -17.19
CA GLU A 178 4.63 -11.58 -17.71
C GLU A 178 4.30 -11.90 -19.17
N GLU A 179 3.05 -11.68 -19.61
CA GLU A 179 2.67 -11.86 -21.02
C GLU A 179 3.17 -10.73 -21.92
N LEU A 180 3.49 -9.54 -21.36
CA LEU A 180 4.00 -8.42 -22.14
C LEU A 180 5.49 -8.50 -22.45
N ASP A 181 6.30 -9.08 -21.55
CA ASP A 181 7.74 -9.23 -21.80
C ASP A 181 8.04 -10.27 -22.89
N GLU A 182 7.23 -11.33 -22.99
CA GLU A 182 7.37 -12.34 -24.04
C GLU A 182 6.94 -11.81 -25.42
N VAL A 183 5.99 -10.86 -25.46
CA VAL A 183 5.52 -10.22 -26.71
C VAL A 183 6.46 -9.10 -27.19
N ILE A 184 7.25 -8.51 -26.31
CA ILE A 184 8.20 -7.43 -26.68
C ILE A 184 9.45 -7.99 -27.34
N GLU A 185 9.90 -9.22 -26.99
CA GLU A 185 11.07 -9.81 -27.66
C GLU A 185 10.76 -10.39 -29.05
N GLU A 186 9.53 -10.81 -29.35
CA GLU A 186 9.19 -11.37 -30.67
C GLU A 186 8.58 -10.40 -31.67
N GLY A 187 8.31 -9.14 -31.32
CA GLY A 187 7.54 -8.37 -32.28
C GLY A 187 7.41 -6.87 -32.19
N MET A 188 8.45 -6.13 -31.93
CA MET A 188 8.37 -4.66 -32.08
C MET A 188 7.90 -4.26 -33.49
N LEU A 189 8.28 -5.01 -34.53
CA LEU A 189 7.80 -4.86 -35.90
C LEU A 189 6.33 -5.23 -36.07
N SER A 190 5.86 -6.25 -35.40
CA SER A 190 4.47 -6.71 -35.42
C SER A 190 3.54 -5.70 -34.73
N PHE A 191 3.97 -5.11 -33.61
CA PHE A 191 3.23 -4.08 -32.91
C PHE A 191 3.11 -2.78 -33.74
N ILE A 192 4.19 -2.38 -34.39
CA ILE A 192 4.20 -1.19 -35.29
C ILE A 192 3.26 -1.41 -36.49
N LEU A 193 3.29 -2.58 -37.11
CA LEU A 193 2.41 -2.93 -38.23
C LEU A 193 0.93 -2.95 -37.78
N PHE A 194 0.63 -3.48 -36.58
CA PHE A 194 -0.71 -3.49 -36.03
C PHE A 194 -1.20 -2.08 -35.70
N ALA A 195 -0.36 -1.24 -35.12
CA ALA A 195 -0.70 0.16 -34.81
C ALA A 195 -0.96 0.98 -36.09
N ILE A 196 -0.17 0.76 -37.15
CA ILE A 196 -0.38 1.41 -38.47
C ILE A 196 -1.68 0.91 -39.09
N GLY A 197 -1.97 -0.40 -39.02
CA GLY A 197 -3.20 -1.01 -39.53
C GLY A 197 -4.45 -0.45 -38.86
N MET A 198 -4.44 -0.32 -37.55
CA MET A 198 -5.56 0.26 -36.78
C MET A 198 -5.72 1.76 -37.06
N GLY A 199 -4.63 2.48 -37.26
CA GLY A 199 -4.67 3.90 -37.65
C GLY A 199 -5.30 4.09 -39.03
N PHE A 200 -5.02 3.21 -39.99
CA PHE A 200 -5.63 3.23 -41.34
C PHE A 200 -7.12 2.88 -41.30
N LEU A 201 -7.54 1.93 -40.48
CA LEU A 201 -8.95 1.59 -40.26
C LEU A 201 -9.73 2.74 -39.64
N ALA A 202 -9.16 3.52 -38.75
CA ALA A 202 -9.78 4.71 -38.17
C ALA A 202 -9.98 5.83 -39.21
N LEU A 203 -9.10 5.94 -40.20
CA LEU A 203 -9.25 6.90 -41.29
C LEU A 203 -10.28 6.47 -42.34
N LEU A 204 -10.57 5.18 -42.44
CA LEU A 204 -11.59 4.64 -43.38
C LEU A 204 -13.01 4.64 -42.79
N THR A 205 -13.18 4.91 -41.52
CA THR A 205 -14.51 5.15 -40.94
C THR A 205 -14.93 6.57 -41.27
N PRO A 206 -15.88 6.79 -42.17
CA PRO A 206 -16.37 8.13 -42.45
C PRO A 206 -17.29 8.56 -41.29
N CYS A 207 -16.69 8.96 -40.18
CA CYS A 207 -17.41 9.70 -39.17
C CYS A 207 -17.39 11.16 -39.56
N VAL A 208 -18.49 11.60 -40.03
CA VAL A 208 -19.13 12.93 -39.94
C VAL A 208 -19.74 13.30 -41.24
N PHE A 209 -20.98 12.89 -41.44
CA PHE A 209 -21.92 13.76 -42.11
C PHE A 209 -22.56 14.67 -41.04
N PRO A 210 -22.35 15.99 -41.08
CA PRO A 210 -23.22 16.91 -40.34
C PRO A 210 -24.54 16.91 -41.05
N MET A 211 -25.56 16.43 -40.39
CA MET A 211 -26.94 16.70 -40.83
C MET A 211 -27.20 18.18 -40.61
N ILE A 212 -27.41 18.88 -41.71
CA ILE A 212 -28.09 20.18 -41.78
C ILE A 212 -29.58 19.97 -41.52
#